data_c8e577bb3d298295234410e04d03e87c
#
_entry.id   c8e577bb3d298295234410e04d03e87c
#
_cell.length_a   1.000
_cell.length_b   1.000
_cell.length_c   1.000
_cell.angle_alpha   90.00
_cell.angle_beta   90.00
_cell.angle_gamma   90.00
#
_symmetry.space_group_name_H-M   'P 1'
#
loop_
_entity.id
_entity.type
_entity.pdbx_description
1 polymer ?
#
loop_
_entity_poly.entity_id
_entity_poly.type
_entity_poly.pdbx_seq_one_letter_code
_entity_poly.pdbx_strand_id
1 'polypeptide(L)'
;MDFYYLQLLIGFIGLTAIAIPFSSNIREINYRNIGVGILFQIVLAFILIKIPLIVTFFKSLGDGVIALQNATQQGTSFLFGFLSSPGLPFVQSDPSAQVQSAYFAFGILPFILVMSALTAWLWHIKVLKVIVDAFSKVCQKLFNIGGPIGLGAAANVFVGQVEAPLLIRPYLSRLTNKELLILLTAGMSTVAGSIMVALVTILGGQFPDINLIQHLITASVISVPAAIIYSNTVSYTHLTLPTKEEVW
;
A
#
# COMPACT_ATOMS: atom_id res chain seq x y z
N MET A 1 19.10 -9.10 -21.66
CA MET A 1 18.57 -7.86 -21.06
C MET A 1 17.31 -7.35 -21.76
N ASP A 2 17.24 -7.51 -23.07
CA ASP A 2 16.14 -6.93 -23.89
C ASP A 2 14.77 -7.56 -23.67
N PHE A 3 14.71 -8.84 -23.31
CA PHE A 3 13.46 -9.58 -23.11
C PHE A 3 12.65 -9.06 -21.90
N TYR A 4 13.31 -8.68 -20.81
CA TYR A 4 12.64 -8.14 -19.62
C TYR A 4 12.03 -6.74 -19.86
N TYR A 5 12.72 -5.88 -20.62
CA TYR A 5 12.17 -4.57 -20.98
C TYR A 5 10.98 -4.69 -21.91
N LEU A 6 11.01 -5.66 -22.84
CA LEU A 6 9.89 -5.95 -23.71
C LEU A 6 8.67 -6.47 -22.91
N GLN A 7 8.88 -7.35 -21.94
CA GLN A 7 7.83 -7.81 -21.03
C GLN A 7 7.20 -6.67 -20.23
N LEU A 8 8.02 -5.74 -19.71
CA LEU A 8 7.54 -4.56 -18.99
C LEU A 8 6.65 -3.69 -19.88
N LEU A 9 7.09 -3.40 -21.11
CA LEU A 9 6.30 -2.60 -22.06
C LEU A 9 4.98 -3.31 -22.42
N ILE A 10 5.03 -4.59 -22.72
CA ILE A 10 3.85 -5.40 -23.03
C ILE A 10 2.90 -5.43 -21.81
N GLY A 11 3.42 -5.52 -20.58
CA GLY A 11 2.65 -5.48 -19.36
C GLY A 11 1.91 -4.16 -19.18
N PHE A 12 2.58 -3.03 -19.33
CA PHE A 12 1.95 -1.71 -19.25
C PHE A 12 0.88 -1.48 -20.31
N ILE A 13 1.21 -1.81 -21.56
CA ILE A 13 0.27 -1.68 -22.69
C ILE A 13 -0.89 -2.64 -22.50
N GLY A 14 -0.63 -3.89 -22.14
CA GLY A 14 -1.64 -4.92 -21.94
C GLY A 14 -2.63 -4.58 -20.83
N LEU A 15 -2.15 -4.15 -19.67
CA LEU A 15 -3.01 -3.72 -18.56
C LEU A 15 -3.87 -2.52 -18.94
N THR A 16 -3.29 -1.55 -19.64
CA THR A 16 -4.04 -0.38 -20.13
C THR A 16 -5.08 -0.80 -21.17
N ALA A 17 -4.72 -1.69 -22.09
CA ALA A 17 -5.64 -2.21 -23.09
C ALA A 17 -6.80 -3.00 -22.48
N ILE A 18 -6.55 -3.77 -21.41
CA ILE A 18 -7.60 -4.49 -20.67
C ILE A 18 -8.55 -3.51 -19.97
N ALA A 19 -8.08 -2.36 -19.48
CA ALA A 19 -8.92 -1.38 -18.81
C ALA A 19 -9.87 -0.63 -19.77
N ILE A 20 -9.50 -0.45 -21.03
CA ILE A 20 -10.28 0.31 -22.02
C ILE A 20 -11.68 -0.28 -22.25
N PRO A 21 -11.90 -1.60 -22.46
CA PRO A 21 -13.22 -2.19 -22.66
C PRO A 21 -14.18 -1.98 -21.47
N PHE A 22 -13.64 -1.82 -20.26
CA PHE A 22 -14.44 -1.54 -19.06
C PHE A 22 -14.77 -0.06 -18.88
N SER A 23 -14.31 0.80 -19.79
CA SER A 23 -14.58 2.23 -19.73
C SER A 23 -16.07 2.52 -20.03
N SER A 24 -16.67 3.35 -19.22
CA SER A 24 -18.06 3.81 -19.44
C SER A 24 -18.20 4.69 -20.67
N ASN A 25 -17.13 5.34 -21.14
CA ASN A 25 -17.09 6.10 -22.40
C ASN A 25 -15.69 6.14 -23.01
N ILE A 26 -15.46 5.25 -23.97
CA ILE A 26 -14.16 5.08 -24.63
C ILE A 26 -13.69 6.36 -25.37
N ARG A 27 -14.64 7.19 -25.86
CA ARG A 27 -14.32 8.39 -26.65
C ARG A 27 -13.80 9.56 -25.80
N GLU A 28 -14.04 9.51 -24.50
CA GLU A 28 -13.68 10.57 -23.56
C GLU A 28 -12.42 10.24 -22.74
N ILE A 29 -11.76 9.10 -23.03
CA ILE A 29 -10.53 8.70 -22.36
C ILE A 29 -9.44 9.74 -22.67
N ASN A 30 -8.92 10.36 -21.61
CA ASN A 30 -7.82 11.31 -21.73
C ASN A 30 -6.46 10.58 -21.76
N TYR A 31 -6.03 10.17 -22.94
CA TYR A 31 -4.77 9.46 -23.14
C TYR A 31 -3.55 10.26 -22.64
N ARG A 32 -3.61 11.59 -22.65
CA ARG A 32 -2.56 12.44 -22.09
C ARG A 32 -2.40 12.21 -20.59
N ASN A 33 -3.50 12.12 -19.85
CA ASN A 33 -3.47 11.88 -18.41
C ASN A 33 -2.94 10.46 -18.08
N ILE A 34 -3.27 9.47 -18.92
CA ILE A 34 -2.72 8.12 -18.80
C ILE A 34 -1.20 8.16 -19.01
N GLY A 35 -0.73 8.81 -20.09
CA GLY A 35 0.70 8.92 -20.38
C GLY A 35 1.49 9.66 -19.27
N VAL A 36 0.96 10.78 -18.77
CA VAL A 36 1.56 11.52 -17.65
C VAL A 36 1.59 10.66 -16.39
N GLY A 37 0.53 9.92 -16.12
CA GLY A 37 0.44 9.06 -14.97
C GLY A 37 1.43 7.88 -15.02
N ILE A 38 1.57 7.22 -16.17
CA ILE A 38 2.56 6.15 -16.40
C ILE A 38 3.99 6.71 -16.25
N LEU A 39 4.26 7.87 -16.84
CA LEU A 39 5.56 8.53 -16.68
C LEU A 39 5.86 8.83 -15.21
N PHE A 40 4.88 9.35 -14.49
CA PHE A 40 5.01 9.61 -13.05
C PHE A 40 5.28 8.34 -12.25
N GLN A 41 4.60 7.23 -12.56
CA GLN A 41 4.88 5.94 -11.93
C GLN A 41 6.31 5.46 -12.16
N ILE A 42 6.81 5.57 -13.40
CA ILE A 42 8.17 5.16 -13.76
C ILE A 42 9.18 6.03 -13.00
N VAL A 43 8.98 7.35 -13.00
CA VAL A 43 9.85 8.30 -12.28
C VAL A 43 9.82 8.01 -10.77
N LEU A 44 8.63 7.79 -10.20
CA LEU A 44 8.47 7.47 -8.79
C LEU A 44 9.15 6.15 -8.43
N ALA A 45 8.98 5.11 -9.25
CA ALA A 45 9.68 3.84 -9.08
C ALA A 45 11.20 4.01 -9.12
N PHE A 46 11.71 4.77 -10.08
CA PHE A 46 13.13 5.06 -10.19
C PHE A 46 13.67 5.78 -8.95
N ILE A 47 12.94 6.78 -8.47
CA ILE A 47 13.29 7.53 -7.25
C ILE A 47 13.35 6.60 -6.03
N LEU A 48 12.34 5.76 -5.84
CA LEU A 48 12.22 4.89 -4.67
C LEU A 48 13.23 3.74 -4.67
N ILE A 49 13.66 3.28 -5.86
CA ILE A 49 14.55 2.11 -5.98
C ILE A 49 16.02 2.52 -6.13
N LYS A 50 16.29 3.66 -6.81
CA LYS A 50 17.66 4.00 -7.22
C LYS A 50 18.32 5.09 -6.39
N ILE A 51 17.57 5.94 -5.70
CA ILE A 51 18.18 7.01 -4.90
C ILE A 51 18.71 6.43 -3.58
N PRO A 52 20.04 6.45 -3.33
CA PRO A 52 20.65 5.80 -2.16
C PRO A 52 20.09 6.30 -0.83
N LEU A 53 19.80 7.60 -0.74
CA LEU A 53 19.22 8.22 0.47
C LEU A 53 17.87 7.59 0.82
N ILE A 54 17.01 7.38 -0.18
CA ILE A 54 15.68 6.81 -0.01
C ILE A 54 15.77 5.32 0.33
N VAL A 55 16.65 4.61 -0.38
CA VAL A 55 16.90 3.19 -0.10
C VAL A 55 17.40 3.00 1.33
N THR A 56 18.35 3.82 1.79
CA THR A 56 18.85 3.77 3.17
C THR A 56 17.75 4.08 4.18
N PHE A 57 16.91 5.08 3.90
CA PHE A 57 15.76 5.41 4.75
C PHE A 57 14.79 4.23 4.89
N PHE A 58 14.42 3.58 3.79
CA PHE A 58 13.55 2.40 3.84
C PHE A 58 14.20 1.20 4.51
N LYS A 59 15.52 1.04 4.36
CA LYS A 59 16.28 0.02 5.08
C LYS A 59 16.20 0.26 6.59
N SER A 60 16.47 1.49 7.05
CA SER A 60 16.36 1.85 8.48
C SER A 60 14.94 1.65 9.03
N LEU A 61 13.90 1.97 8.24
CA LEU A 61 12.52 1.65 8.60
C LEU A 61 12.31 0.14 8.76
N GLY A 62 12.85 -0.64 7.82
CA GLY A 62 12.82 -2.09 7.88
C GLY A 62 13.48 -2.66 9.14
N ASP A 63 14.65 -2.16 9.45
CA ASP A 63 15.38 -2.56 10.66
C ASP A 63 14.58 -2.22 11.94
N GLY A 64 13.92 -1.06 11.96
CA GLY A 64 13.01 -0.66 13.04
C GLY A 64 11.81 -1.59 13.19
N VAL A 65 11.20 -2.00 12.08
CA VAL A 65 10.08 -2.96 12.08
C VAL A 65 10.54 -4.34 12.59
N ILE A 66 11.72 -4.80 12.17
CA ILE A 66 12.31 -6.08 12.65
C ILE A 66 12.59 -6.00 14.15
N ALA A 67 13.13 -4.88 14.63
CA ALA A 67 13.38 -4.69 16.07
C ALA A 67 12.07 -4.74 16.87
N LEU A 68 11.01 -4.10 16.37
CA LEU A 68 9.68 -4.14 16.98
C LEU A 68 9.06 -5.54 16.94
N GLN A 69 9.26 -6.27 15.86
CA GLN A 69 8.85 -7.67 15.72
C GLN A 69 9.53 -8.53 16.78
N ASN A 70 10.84 -8.41 16.94
CA ASN A 70 11.60 -9.15 17.93
C ASN A 70 11.15 -8.84 19.37
N ALA A 71 10.89 -7.57 19.68
CA ALA A 71 10.36 -7.16 20.98
C ALA A 71 8.96 -7.73 21.23
N THR A 72 8.09 -7.71 20.24
CA THR A 72 6.74 -8.30 20.32
C THR A 72 6.83 -9.82 20.50
N GLN A 73 7.73 -10.47 19.76
CA GLN A 73 7.96 -11.91 19.88
C GLN A 73 8.40 -12.32 21.30
N GLN A 74 9.26 -11.54 21.94
CA GLN A 74 9.66 -11.78 23.33
C GLN A 74 8.45 -11.70 24.27
N GLY A 75 7.60 -10.67 24.11
CA GLY A 75 6.38 -10.51 24.89
C GLY A 75 5.38 -11.66 24.68
N THR A 76 5.15 -12.03 23.43
CA THR A 76 4.22 -13.13 23.09
C THR A 76 4.76 -14.50 23.54
N SER A 77 6.07 -14.72 23.45
CA SER A 77 6.70 -15.93 23.97
C SER A 77 6.57 -16.06 25.47
N PHE A 78 6.65 -14.94 26.19
CA PHE A 78 6.41 -14.92 27.63
C PHE A 78 4.94 -15.28 27.99
N LEU A 79 3.97 -14.77 27.22
CA LEU A 79 2.55 -14.99 27.49
C LEU A 79 2.05 -16.35 27.00
N PHE A 80 2.46 -16.79 25.83
CA PHE A 80 1.91 -17.95 25.11
C PHE A 80 2.91 -19.11 24.96
N GLY A 81 4.14 -18.94 25.39
CA GLY A 81 5.18 -19.95 25.32
C GLY A 81 5.41 -20.45 23.88
N PHE A 82 5.43 -21.77 23.72
CA PHE A 82 5.68 -22.43 22.42
C PHE A 82 4.61 -22.17 21.35
N LEU A 83 3.43 -21.67 21.70
CA LEU A 83 2.39 -21.32 20.72
C LEU A 83 2.77 -20.11 19.88
N SER A 84 3.64 -19.25 20.37
CA SER A 84 4.09 -18.05 19.65
C SER A 84 5.52 -18.14 19.13
N SER A 85 6.28 -19.16 19.55
CA SER A 85 7.72 -19.31 19.26
C SER A 85 7.97 -20.42 18.25
N PRO A 86 8.96 -20.24 17.34
CA PRO A 86 9.39 -21.32 16.45
C PRO A 86 10.23 -22.32 17.24
N GLY A 87 9.59 -23.19 17.97
CA GLY A 87 10.25 -24.26 18.72
C GLY A 87 9.22 -25.08 19.47
N LEU A 88 9.19 -26.37 19.19
CA LEU A 88 8.31 -27.27 19.90
C LEU A 88 9.02 -27.75 21.16
N PRO A 89 8.36 -27.75 22.34
CA PRO A 89 8.93 -28.29 23.57
C PRO A 89 8.95 -29.82 23.60
N PHE A 90 8.57 -30.45 22.49
CA PHE A 90 8.50 -31.93 22.35
C PHE A 90 9.11 -32.35 21.00
N VAL A 91 9.59 -33.58 20.95
CA VAL A 91 10.12 -34.20 19.73
C VAL A 91 8.97 -34.71 18.90
N GLN A 92 8.96 -34.39 17.60
CA GLN A 92 7.99 -34.95 16.68
C GLN A 92 8.16 -36.46 16.52
N SER A 93 7.09 -37.19 16.65
CA SER A 93 7.08 -38.66 16.43
C SER A 93 7.26 -39.02 14.95
N ASP A 94 6.84 -38.11 14.04
CA ASP A 94 7.00 -38.25 12.60
C ASP A 94 7.76 -37.03 12.03
N PRO A 95 9.04 -37.21 11.64
CA PRO A 95 9.84 -36.12 11.05
C PRO A 95 9.31 -35.59 9.71
N SER A 96 8.45 -36.35 9.04
CA SER A 96 7.82 -35.93 7.77
C SER A 96 6.57 -35.08 7.98
N ALA A 97 6.02 -35.07 9.18
CA ALA A 97 4.88 -34.24 9.51
C ALA A 97 5.28 -32.76 9.54
N GLN A 98 4.69 -31.97 8.66
CA GLN A 98 4.85 -30.50 8.69
C GLN A 98 4.08 -29.93 9.88
N VAL A 99 4.72 -29.85 11.04
CA VAL A 99 4.14 -29.16 12.18
C VAL A 99 4.47 -27.68 12.04
N GLN A 100 3.42 -26.87 11.93
CA GLN A 100 3.59 -25.42 12.00
C GLN A 100 4.13 -25.04 13.38
N SER A 101 5.36 -24.57 13.41
CA SER A 101 6.03 -24.15 14.64
C SER A 101 5.57 -22.79 15.17
N ALA A 102 4.71 -22.09 14.45
CA ALA A 102 4.12 -20.83 14.90
C ALA A 102 2.66 -20.74 14.44
N TYR A 103 1.78 -20.53 15.41
CA TYR A 103 0.36 -20.32 15.12
C TYR A 103 0.12 -18.84 14.78
N PHE A 104 -0.58 -18.58 13.68
CA PHE A 104 -0.92 -17.23 13.22
C PHE A 104 -1.52 -16.36 14.34
N ALA A 105 -2.41 -16.95 15.14
CA ALA A 105 -3.11 -16.25 16.22
C ALA A 105 -2.19 -15.77 17.35
N PHE A 106 -1.11 -16.47 17.64
CA PHE A 106 -0.24 -16.16 18.79
C PHE A 106 1.09 -15.54 18.38
N GLY A 107 1.53 -15.73 17.14
CA GLY A 107 2.76 -15.18 16.62
C GLY A 107 2.54 -13.90 15.81
N ILE A 108 1.61 -13.92 14.85
CA ILE A 108 1.45 -12.83 13.88
C ILE A 108 0.39 -11.82 14.32
N LEU A 109 -0.78 -12.24 14.81
CA LEU A 109 -1.84 -11.32 15.25
C LEU A 109 -1.41 -10.30 16.31
N PRO A 110 -0.67 -10.68 17.37
CA PRO A 110 -0.19 -9.70 18.35
C PRO A 110 0.71 -8.64 17.73
N PHE A 111 1.53 -9.03 16.75
CA PHE A 111 2.37 -8.08 16.02
C PHE A 111 1.56 -7.12 15.13
N ILE A 112 0.50 -7.60 14.47
CA ILE A 112 -0.44 -6.74 13.74
C ILE A 112 -1.08 -5.71 14.69
N LEU A 113 -1.45 -6.12 15.90
CA LEU A 113 -1.98 -5.22 16.94
C LEU A 113 -0.97 -4.12 17.32
N VAL A 114 0.27 -4.49 17.57
CA VAL A 114 1.35 -3.54 17.91
C VAL A 114 1.59 -2.56 16.75
N MET A 115 1.62 -3.05 15.50
CA MET A 115 1.77 -2.19 14.32
C MET A 115 0.58 -1.26 14.10
N SER A 116 -0.64 -1.72 14.36
CA SER A 116 -1.84 -0.87 14.28
C SER A 116 -1.80 0.24 15.34
N ALA A 117 -1.39 -0.10 16.56
CA ALA A 117 -1.22 0.88 17.64
C ALA A 117 -0.12 1.90 17.30
N LEU A 118 1.01 1.45 16.74
CA LEU A 118 2.09 2.32 16.29
C LEU A 118 1.62 3.27 15.17
N THR A 119 0.89 2.75 14.19
CA THR A 119 0.33 3.56 13.10
C THR A 119 -0.63 4.62 13.64
N ALA A 120 -1.52 4.26 14.56
CA ALA A 120 -2.44 5.19 15.21
C ALA A 120 -1.68 6.27 16.01
N TRP A 121 -0.62 5.89 16.72
CA TRP A 121 0.25 6.82 17.45
C TRP A 121 0.98 7.79 16.52
N LEU A 122 1.60 7.29 15.43
CA LEU A 122 2.25 8.11 14.40
C LEU A 122 1.27 9.08 13.75
N TRP A 123 0.02 8.67 13.58
CA TRP A 123 -1.05 9.54 13.10
C TRP A 123 -1.38 10.64 14.11
N HIS A 124 -1.49 10.28 15.39
CA HIS A 124 -1.80 11.21 16.48
C HIS A 124 -0.72 12.30 16.62
N ILE A 125 0.56 11.94 16.57
CA ILE A 125 1.68 12.91 16.60
C ILE A 125 1.90 13.65 15.27
N LYS A 126 1.01 13.44 14.30
CA LYS A 126 0.97 14.09 12.98
C LYS A 126 2.14 13.76 12.03
N VAL A 127 3.07 12.90 12.39
CA VAL A 127 4.18 12.49 11.50
C VAL A 127 3.63 11.84 10.24
N LEU A 128 2.79 10.82 10.39
CA LEU A 128 2.18 10.12 9.26
C LEU A 128 1.26 11.05 8.45
N LYS A 129 0.53 11.94 9.13
CA LYS A 129 -0.34 12.92 8.48
C LYS A 129 0.45 13.83 7.53
N VAL A 130 1.62 14.35 7.93
CA VAL A 130 2.45 15.23 7.09
C VAL A 130 2.90 14.49 5.82
N ILE A 131 3.32 13.23 5.95
CA ILE A 131 3.74 12.39 4.81
C ILE A 131 2.58 12.17 3.84
N VAL A 132 1.42 11.78 4.38
CA VAL A 132 0.21 11.53 3.58
C VAL A 132 -0.28 12.81 2.90
N ASP A 133 -0.30 13.95 3.59
CA ASP A 133 -0.70 15.24 3.04
C ASP A 133 0.24 15.69 1.91
N ALA A 134 1.55 15.49 2.06
CA ALA A 134 2.53 15.81 1.03
C ALA A 134 2.30 14.96 -0.24
N PHE A 135 2.14 13.64 -0.08
CA PHE A 135 1.87 12.73 -1.19
C PHE A 135 0.51 12.99 -1.85
N SER A 136 -0.51 13.27 -1.04
CA SER A 136 -1.85 13.64 -1.50
C SER A 136 -1.81 14.90 -2.38
N LYS A 137 -1.10 15.95 -1.97
CA LYS A 137 -0.95 17.19 -2.78
C LYS A 137 -0.31 16.94 -4.13
N VAL A 138 0.69 16.05 -4.19
CA VAL A 138 1.32 15.64 -5.45
C VAL A 138 0.29 14.95 -6.36
N CYS A 139 -0.46 13.98 -5.82
CA CYS A 139 -1.49 13.27 -6.57
C CYS A 139 -2.61 14.22 -7.05
N GLN A 140 -3.08 15.13 -6.19
CA GLN A 140 -4.09 16.13 -6.54
C GLN A 140 -3.64 17.00 -7.71
N LYS A 141 -2.42 17.50 -7.67
CA LYS A 141 -1.86 18.37 -8.71
C LYS A 141 -1.65 17.66 -10.04
N LEU A 142 -1.20 16.40 -9.99
CA LEU A 142 -0.90 15.63 -11.20
C LEU A 142 -2.15 15.07 -11.89
N PHE A 143 -3.10 14.58 -11.10
CA PHE A 143 -4.28 13.88 -11.61
C PHE A 143 -5.56 14.71 -11.56
N ASN A 144 -5.49 15.95 -11.05
CA ASN A 144 -6.63 16.86 -10.89
C ASN A 144 -7.81 16.19 -10.14
N ILE A 145 -7.49 15.52 -9.02
CA ILE A 145 -8.47 14.87 -8.14
C ILE A 145 -8.77 15.75 -6.92
N GLY A 146 -9.96 15.57 -6.34
CA GLY A 146 -10.37 16.30 -5.14
C GLY A 146 -9.49 16.03 -3.93
N GLY A 147 -9.39 17.02 -3.03
CA GLY A 147 -8.58 16.92 -1.81
C GLY A 147 -8.86 15.68 -0.95
N PRO A 148 -10.13 15.41 -0.62
CA PRO A 148 -10.50 14.23 0.17
C PRO A 148 -10.06 12.92 -0.48
N ILE A 149 -10.21 12.80 -1.80
CA ILE A 149 -9.83 11.59 -2.54
C ILE A 149 -8.31 11.42 -2.57
N GLY A 150 -7.58 12.50 -2.84
CA GLY A 150 -6.12 12.47 -2.76
C GLY A 150 -5.61 12.06 -1.38
N LEU A 151 -6.26 12.54 -0.31
CA LEU A 151 -5.94 12.17 1.06
C LEU A 151 -6.26 10.69 1.34
N GLY A 152 -7.45 10.23 0.98
CA GLY A 152 -7.87 8.84 1.19
C GLY A 152 -7.00 7.85 0.41
N ALA A 153 -6.74 8.13 -0.87
CA ALA A 153 -5.88 7.29 -1.70
C ALA A 153 -4.43 7.24 -1.18
N ALA A 154 -3.86 8.39 -0.78
CA ALA A 154 -2.52 8.45 -0.22
C ALA A 154 -2.43 7.75 1.16
N ALA A 155 -3.45 7.87 1.99
CA ALA A 155 -3.50 7.23 3.30
C ALA A 155 -3.51 5.71 3.20
N ASN A 156 -4.13 5.14 2.15
CA ASN A 156 -4.19 3.69 1.94
C ASN A 156 -2.81 3.00 1.90
N VAL A 157 -1.75 3.72 1.54
CA VAL A 157 -0.37 3.19 1.56
C VAL A 157 0.05 2.75 2.97
N PHE A 158 -0.42 3.44 3.99
CA PHE A 158 0.06 3.27 5.38
C PHE A 158 -0.99 2.67 6.29
N VAL A 159 -2.24 3.09 6.14
CA VAL A 159 -3.31 2.78 7.11
C VAL A 159 -4.13 1.66 6.48
N GLY A 160 -4.69 1.28 5.80
CA GLY A 160 -5.45 0.17 5.27
C GLY A 160 -6.75 0.62 4.61
N GLN A 161 -7.28 -0.28 3.79
CA GLN A 161 -8.44 0.01 2.94
C GLN A 161 -9.74 0.30 3.71
N VAL A 162 -9.84 -0.12 4.98
CA VAL A 162 -11.01 0.14 5.83
C VAL A 162 -10.84 1.46 6.58
N GLU A 163 -9.62 1.74 7.03
CA GLU A 163 -9.30 2.88 7.88
C GLU A 163 -9.13 4.17 7.06
N ALA A 164 -8.55 4.10 5.87
CA ALA A 164 -8.34 5.27 5.02
C ALA A 164 -9.65 5.99 4.63
N PRO A 165 -10.74 5.32 4.25
CA PRO A 165 -12.03 5.96 4.07
C PRO A 165 -12.57 6.64 5.32
N LEU A 166 -12.28 6.12 6.52
CA LEU A 166 -12.72 6.76 7.77
C LEU A 166 -12.08 8.13 7.99
N LEU A 167 -10.88 8.38 7.45
CA LEU A 167 -10.23 9.69 7.53
C LEU A 167 -10.98 10.77 6.74
N ILE A 168 -11.70 10.36 5.70
CA ILE A 168 -12.49 11.24 4.85
C ILE A 168 -13.99 11.05 5.06
N ARG A 169 -14.39 10.44 6.18
CA ARG A 169 -15.79 10.11 6.51
C ARG A 169 -16.79 11.26 6.25
N PRO A 170 -16.50 12.53 6.61
CA PRO A 170 -17.44 13.63 6.36
C PRO A 170 -17.74 13.87 4.88
N TYR A 171 -16.88 13.41 4.00
CA TYR A 171 -16.98 13.61 2.55
C TYR A 171 -17.55 12.40 1.80
N LEU A 172 -17.61 11.21 2.43
CA LEU A 172 -18.00 9.95 1.76
C LEU A 172 -19.36 10.03 1.08
N SER A 173 -20.35 10.67 1.70
CA SER A 173 -21.71 10.81 1.15
C SER A 173 -21.80 11.75 -0.05
N ARG A 174 -20.77 12.55 -0.29
CA ARG A 174 -20.68 13.51 -1.39
C ARG A 174 -19.78 13.04 -2.52
N LEU A 175 -19.14 11.89 -2.38
CA LEU A 175 -18.26 11.34 -3.41
C LEU A 175 -19.06 10.90 -4.62
N THR A 176 -18.53 11.20 -5.78
CA THR A 176 -19.01 10.66 -7.04
C THR A 176 -18.63 9.18 -7.19
N ASN A 177 -19.31 8.45 -8.06
CA ASN A 177 -18.98 7.06 -8.35
C ASN A 177 -17.53 6.88 -8.80
N LYS A 178 -17.00 7.84 -9.56
CA LYS A 178 -15.59 7.86 -9.97
C LYS A 178 -14.64 8.01 -8.80
N GLU A 179 -14.91 8.94 -7.91
CA GLU A 179 -14.08 9.18 -6.72
C GLU A 179 -14.12 7.99 -5.77
N LEU A 180 -15.29 7.38 -5.61
CA LEU A 180 -15.44 6.15 -4.84
C LEU A 180 -14.64 5.01 -5.47
N LEU A 181 -14.68 4.88 -6.81
CA LEU A 181 -13.89 3.88 -7.53
C LEU A 181 -12.38 4.09 -7.31
N ILE A 182 -11.88 5.34 -7.36
CA ILE A 182 -10.47 5.65 -7.06
C ILE A 182 -10.11 5.18 -5.66
N LEU A 183 -10.93 5.51 -4.68
CA LEU A 183 -10.68 5.17 -3.28
C LEU A 183 -10.64 3.65 -3.05
N LEU A 184 -11.60 2.92 -3.60
CA LEU A 184 -11.68 1.47 -3.51
C LEU A 184 -10.52 0.79 -4.25
N THR A 185 -10.23 1.24 -5.47
CA THR A 185 -9.12 0.68 -6.27
C THR A 185 -7.78 0.92 -5.57
N ALA A 186 -7.56 2.12 -5.03
CA ALA A 186 -6.36 2.42 -4.24
C ALA A 186 -6.25 1.51 -3.01
N GLY A 187 -7.35 1.30 -2.28
CA GLY A 187 -7.38 0.40 -1.13
C GLY A 187 -7.07 -1.05 -1.47
N MET A 188 -7.57 -1.54 -2.61
CA MET A 188 -7.33 -2.93 -3.04
C MET A 188 -5.94 -3.14 -3.66
N SER A 189 -5.30 -2.10 -4.17
CA SER A 189 -3.99 -2.18 -4.82
C SER A 189 -2.81 -1.93 -3.89
N THR A 190 -3.06 -1.43 -2.69
CA THR A 190 -2.04 -1.15 -1.68
C THR A 190 -2.08 -2.17 -0.55
N VAL A 191 -0.96 -2.32 0.14
CA VAL A 191 -0.84 -3.21 1.31
C VAL A 191 -0.74 -2.35 2.57
N ALA A 192 -1.69 -2.53 3.48
CA ALA A 192 -1.66 -1.84 4.78
C ALA A 192 -0.39 -2.16 5.56
N GLY A 193 0.13 -1.20 6.33
CA GLY A 193 1.37 -1.38 7.10
C GLY A 193 1.36 -2.61 8.01
N SER A 194 0.24 -2.91 8.66
CA SER A 194 0.08 -4.10 9.50
C SER A 194 0.17 -5.41 8.72
N ILE A 195 -0.46 -5.47 7.55
CA ILE A 195 -0.41 -6.67 6.68
C ILE A 195 0.96 -6.79 6.01
N MET A 196 1.59 -5.68 5.64
CA MET A 196 2.95 -5.66 5.10
C MET A 196 3.93 -6.36 6.04
N VAL A 197 3.83 -6.07 7.31
CA VAL A 197 4.67 -6.70 8.34
C VAL A 197 4.37 -8.19 8.48
N ALA A 198 3.09 -8.59 8.45
CA ALA A 198 2.74 -10.01 8.46
C ALA A 198 3.35 -10.74 7.24
N LEU A 199 3.30 -10.14 6.06
CA LEU A 199 3.93 -10.70 4.85
C LEU A 199 5.44 -10.82 4.99
N VAL A 200 6.11 -9.82 5.55
CA VAL A 200 7.56 -9.88 5.80
C VAL A 200 7.91 -11.01 6.78
N THR A 201 7.09 -11.22 7.81
CA THR A 201 7.30 -12.31 8.78
C THR A 201 7.15 -13.68 8.12
N ILE A 202 6.16 -13.86 7.25
CA ILE A 202 5.90 -15.13 6.57
C ILE A 202 6.93 -15.41 5.47
N LEU A 203 7.28 -14.40 4.68
CA LEU A 203 8.09 -14.56 3.48
C LEU A 203 9.59 -14.30 3.72
N GLY A 204 9.95 -13.59 4.80
CA GLY A 204 11.33 -13.16 5.05
C GLY A 204 12.32 -14.33 5.13
N GLY A 205 11.90 -15.46 5.68
CA GLY A 205 12.72 -16.67 5.72
C GLY A 205 12.97 -17.32 4.36
N GLN A 206 12.11 -17.06 3.36
CA GLN A 206 12.23 -17.61 2.01
C GLN A 206 13.09 -16.72 1.09
N PHE A 207 13.20 -15.42 1.41
CA PHE A 207 13.90 -14.43 0.59
C PHE A 207 14.90 -13.61 1.45
N PRO A 208 15.94 -14.21 2.02
CA PRO A 208 16.86 -13.53 2.95
C PRO A 208 17.64 -12.39 2.31
N ASP A 209 17.89 -12.46 1.00
CA ASP A 209 18.70 -11.48 0.25
C ASP A 209 17.87 -10.25 -0.22
N ILE A 210 16.55 -10.28 -0.03
CA ILE A 210 15.66 -9.24 -0.53
C ILE A 210 15.12 -8.40 0.64
N ASN A 211 15.25 -7.08 0.55
CA ASN A 211 14.57 -6.18 1.48
C ASN A 211 13.07 -6.11 1.16
N LEU A 212 12.31 -7.09 1.68
CA LEU A 212 10.87 -7.23 1.43
C LEU A 212 10.08 -5.98 1.84
N ILE A 213 10.46 -5.32 2.94
CA ILE A 213 9.79 -4.09 3.41
C ILE A 213 9.92 -3.00 2.37
N GLN A 214 11.13 -2.76 1.85
CA GLN A 214 11.36 -1.77 0.80
C GLN A 214 10.54 -2.07 -0.45
N HIS A 215 10.50 -3.34 -0.90
CA HIS A 215 9.74 -3.73 -2.08
C HIS A 215 8.23 -3.54 -1.88
N LEU A 216 7.69 -3.93 -0.74
CA LEU A 216 6.26 -3.81 -0.44
C LEU A 216 5.82 -2.36 -0.31
N ILE A 217 6.60 -1.50 0.38
CA ILE A 217 6.31 -0.06 0.47
C ILE A 217 6.38 0.58 -0.92
N THR A 218 7.44 0.27 -1.69
CA THR A 218 7.60 0.80 -3.05
C THR A 218 6.41 0.40 -3.93
N ALA A 219 6.02 -0.86 -3.91
CA ALA A 219 4.86 -1.35 -4.64
C ALA A 219 3.57 -0.62 -4.23
N SER A 220 3.31 -0.46 -2.92
CA SER A 220 2.14 0.26 -2.41
C SER A 220 2.13 1.73 -2.84
N VAL A 221 3.26 2.42 -2.75
CA VAL A 221 3.35 3.83 -3.15
C VAL A 221 3.11 4.00 -4.66
N ILE A 222 3.66 3.11 -5.49
CA ILE A 222 3.47 3.15 -6.96
C ILE A 222 2.05 2.74 -7.36
N SER A 223 1.38 1.91 -6.57
CA SER A 223 0.02 1.46 -6.83
C SER A 223 -1.02 2.58 -6.74
N VAL A 224 -0.80 3.61 -5.91
CA VAL A 224 -1.75 4.73 -5.79
C VAL A 224 -1.92 5.51 -7.10
N PRO A 225 -0.86 6.00 -7.75
CA PRO A 225 -0.99 6.60 -9.08
C PRO A 225 -1.63 5.67 -10.11
N ALA A 226 -1.28 4.37 -10.08
CA ALA A 226 -1.91 3.38 -10.95
C ALA A 226 -3.42 3.30 -10.72
N ALA A 227 -3.86 3.17 -9.47
CA ALA A 227 -5.26 3.13 -9.11
C ALA A 227 -6.03 4.35 -9.63
N ILE A 228 -5.44 5.54 -9.49
CA ILE A 228 -6.03 6.79 -9.99
C ILE A 228 -6.15 6.76 -11.52
N ILE A 229 -5.10 6.34 -12.24
CA ILE A 229 -5.10 6.28 -13.71
C ILE A 229 -6.16 5.30 -14.20
N TYR A 230 -6.17 4.06 -13.70
CA TYR A 230 -7.09 3.03 -14.15
C TYR A 230 -8.54 3.36 -13.77
N SER A 231 -8.79 3.89 -12.59
CA SER A 231 -10.12 4.35 -12.20
C SER A 231 -10.61 5.49 -13.07
N ASN A 232 -9.73 6.44 -13.43
CA ASN A 232 -10.04 7.51 -14.37
C ASN A 232 -10.30 7.02 -15.80
N THR A 233 -9.70 5.90 -16.18
CA THR A 233 -9.91 5.27 -17.50
C THR A 233 -11.25 4.54 -17.56
N VAL A 234 -11.61 3.85 -16.47
CA VAL A 234 -12.83 3.05 -16.39
C VAL A 234 -14.07 3.93 -16.15
N SER A 235 -14.00 4.86 -15.23
CA SER A 235 -15.13 5.72 -14.86
C SER A 235 -14.88 7.15 -15.29
N TYR A 236 -15.60 7.58 -16.34
CA TYR A 236 -15.63 8.95 -16.79
C TYR A 236 -16.92 9.61 -16.33
N THR A 237 -16.83 10.62 -15.50
CA THR A 237 -17.96 11.45 -15.13
C THR A 237 -17.66 12.90 -15.47
N HIS A 238 -18.50 13.54 -16.26
CA HIS A 238 -18.58 14.98 -16.40
C HIS A 238 -19.10 15.58 -15.09
N LEU A 239 -18.24 15.69 -14.09
CA LEU A 239 -18.57 16.48 -12.91
C LEU A 239 -17.59 17.62 -12.82
N THR A 240 -18.11 18.81 -13.09
CA THR A 240 -17.53 20.03 -12.58
C THR A 240 -17.31 19.83 -11.08
N LEU A 241 -16.06 19.86 -10.65
CA LEU A 241 -15.74 19.97 -9.22
C LEU A 241 -16.62 21.09 -8.64
N PRO A 242 -17.23 20.92 -7.47
CA PRO A 242 -17.78 22.06 -6.76
C PRO A 242 -16.66 23.09 -6.65
N THR A 243 -16.93 24.28 -7.16
CA THR A 243 -16.00 25.39 -7.13
C THR A 243 -15.59 25.65 -5.68
N LYS A 244 -14.40 26.16 -5.46
CA LYS A 244 -13.79 26.43 -4.13
C LYS A 244 -14.71 27.16 -3.13
N GLU A 245 -15.83 27.67 -3.58
CA GLU A 245 -16.78 28.47 -2.80
C GLU A 245 -17.84 27.65 -2.04
N GLU A 246 -17.97 26.33 -2.28
CA GLU A 246 -18.97 25.50 -1.58
C GLU A 246 -18.38 24.63 -0.44
N VAL A 247 -17.16 24.88 -0.05
CA VAL A 247 -16.48 24.16 1.05
C VAL A 247 -16.27 25.10 2.23
N TRP A 248 -17.37 25.45 2.89
CA TRP A 248 -17.38 26.04 4.23
C TRP A 248 -18.28 25.26 5.17
#